data_846607b4c8df5bdfe033f6211aff1f05
#
_entry.id   846607b4c8df5bdfe033f6211aff1f05
#
_cell.length_a   1.000
_cell.length_b   1.000
_cell.length_c   1.000
_cell.angle_alpha   90.00
_cell.angle_beta   90.00
_cell.angle_gamma   90.00
#
_symmetry.space_group_name_H-M   'P 1'
#
loop_
_entity.id
_entity.type
_entity.pdbx_description
1 polymer ?
#
loop_
_entity_poly.entity_id
_entity_poly.type
_entity_poly.pdbx_seq_one_letter_code
_entity_poly.pdbx_strand_id
1 'polypeptide(L)'
;MSKIIEIKGDKIKIRDSLIEGPVDFLMLVVLSVLIGLFFGVIATLITKNQRSISHSSILESALFISFAMISYFIAEFTENSAIVSMLVTSMFLSHYTYYNLSPQGKVVITVTVQTLGYMAEATVFGYVGIVSAQTLRHAPFSWQFVLAMFFIVIIGRFGAVFISYGLFSLCTKNNDKLSVR
;
A
#
# COMPACT_ATOMS: atom_id res chain seq x y z
N MET A 1 -0.30 32.16 38.48
CA MET A 1 -1.45 31.24 38.31
C MET A 1 -1.78 31.01 36.84
N SER A 2 -1.65 31.98 35.94
CA SER A 2 -1.90 31.87 34.49
C SER A 2 -1.00 30.87 33.75
N LYS A 3 0.32 30.85 34.00
CA LYS A 3 1.26 29.91 33.37
C LYS A 3 0.99 28.42 33.64
N ILE A 4 0.43 28.08 34.79
CA ILE A 4 0.12 26.71 35.18
C ILE A 4 -1.11 26.20 34.40
N ILE A 5 -2.07 27.09 34.13
CA ILE A 5 -3.28 26.78 33.37
C ILE A 5 -2.93 26.60 31.89
N GLU A 6 -2.02 27.39 31.34
CA GLU A 6 -1.54 27.32 29.97
C GLU A 6 -0.78 26.01 29.69
N ILE A 7 0.14 25.60 30.58
CA ILE A 7 0.87 24.33 30.50
C ILE A 7 -0.07 23.11 30.66
N LYS A 8 -1.13 23.23 31.44
CA LYS A 8 -2.13 22.18 31.63
C LYS A 8 -3.04 22.05 30.40
N GLY A 9 -3.38 23.18 29.76
CA GLY A 9 -4.12 23.21 28.49
C GLY A 9 -3.35 22.59 27.33
N ASP A 10 -2.05 22.91 27.21
CA ASP A 10 -1.17 22.32 26.19
C ASP A 10 -0.95 20.82 26.37
N LYS A 11 -0.78 20.37 27.62
CA LYS A 11 -0.64 18.90 27.88
C LYS A 11 -1.91 18.12 27.61
N ILE A 12 -3.07 18.69 27.84
CA ILE A 12 -4.37 18.06 27.50
C ILE A 12 -4.52 18.00 26.00
N LYS A 13 -4.23 19.09 25.28
CA LYS A 13 -4.29 19.16 23.83
C LYS A 13 -3.31 18.19 23.14
N ILE A 14 -2.09 18.07 23.67
CA ILE A 14 -1.09 17.11 23.18
C ILE A 14 -1.54 15.66 23.45
N ARG A 15 -2.13 15.38 24.61
CA ARG A 15 -2.60 14.04 24.95
C ARG A 15 -3.78 13.60 24.07
N ASP A 16 -4.72 14.50 23.82
CA ASP A 16 -5.87 14.22 22.96
C ASP A 16 -5.42 14.01 21.50
N SER A 17 -4.52 14.84 20.99
CA SER A 17 -3.90 14.65 19.66
C SER A 17 -3.06 13.37 19.55
N LEU A 18 -2.41 12.92 20.64
CA LEU A 18 -1.64 11.67 20.65
C LEU A 18 -2.52 10.41 20.64
N ILE A 19 -3.76 10.51 21.07
CA ILE A 19 -4.73 9.40 21.07
C ILE A 19 -5.58 9.44 19.79
N GLU A 20 -6.01 10.62 19.37
CA GLU A 20 -6.82 10.80 18.15
C GLU A 20 -6.04 10.43 16.88
N GLY A 21 -4.77 10.83 16.77
CA GLY A 21 -3.96 10.56 15.59
C GLY A 21 -3.83 9.08 15.21
N PRO A 22 -3.49 8.16 16.13
CA PRO A 22 -3.47 6.73 15.85
C PRO A 22 -4.85 6.13 15.53
N VAL A 23 -5.91 6.63 16.14
CA VAL A 23 -7.29 6.18 15.90
C VAL A 23 -7.74 6.60 14.50
N ASP A 24 -7.50 7.85 14.12
CA ASP A 24 -7.80 8.36 12.79
C ASP A 24 -7.01 7.62 11.72
N PHE A 25 -5.73 7.34 11.98
CA PHE A 25 -4.90 6.55 11.08
C PHE A 25 -5.46 5.12 10.88
N LEU A 26 -5.86 4.45 11.96
CA LEU A 26 -6.47 3.12 11.87
C LEU A 26 -7.81 3.16 11.11
N MET A 27 -8.61 4.18 11.33
CA MET A 27 -9.88 4.37 10.63
C MET A 27 -9.67 4.57 9.13
N LEU A 28 -8.70 5.41 8.74
CA LEU A 28 -8.30 5.59 7.33
C LEU A 28 -7.87 4.28 6.69
N VAL A 29 -7.05 3.47 7.37
CA VAL A 29 -6.59 2.17 6.86
C VAL A 29 -7.77 1.21 6.68
N VAL A 30 -8.63 1.09 7.69
CA VAL A 30 -9.80 0.18 7.64
C VAL A 30 -10.76 0.56 6.51
N LEU A 31 -11.09 1.83 6.36
CA LEU A 31 -11.95 2.32 5.28
C LEU A 31 -11.32 2.06 3.91
N SER A 32 -10.02 2.30 3.77
CA SER A 32 -9.29 2.02 2.51
C SER A 32 -9.32 0.53 2.15
N VAL A 33 -9.16 -0.35 3.14
CA VAL A 33 -9.27 -1.80 2.95
C VAL A 33 -10.68 -2.20 2.50
N LEU A 34 -11.71 -1.64 3.12
CA LEU A 34 -13.11 -1.93 2.73
C LEU A 34 -13.41 -1.48 1.30
N ILE A 35 -12.96 -0.30 0.90
CA ILE A 35 -13.08 0.19 -0.49
C ILE A 35 -12.36 -0.78 -1.44
N GLY A 36 -11.14 -1.17 -1.12
CA GLY A 36 -10.36 -2.10 -1.93
C GLY A 36 -11.02 -3.47 -2.10
N LEU A 37 -11.55 -4.03 -1.02
CA LEU A 37 -12.30 -5.28 -1.05
C LEU A 37 -13.58 -5.16 -1.89
N PHE A 38 -14.34 -4.09 -1.74
CA PHE A 38 -15.57 -3.86 -2.49
C PHE A 38 -15.33 -3.88 -4.00
N PHE A 39 -14.33 -3.13 -4.49
CA PHE A 39 -13.99 -3.12 -5.92
C PHE A 39 -13.36 -4.44 -6.38
N GLY A 40 -12.59 -5.11 -5.54
CA GLY A 40 -12.05 -6.44 -5.83
C GLY A 40 -13.14 -7.49 -6.04
N VAL A 41 -14.17 -7.49 -5.18
CA VAL A 41 -15.32 -8.40 -5.30
C VAL A 41 -16.12 -8.09 -6.57
N ILE A 42 -16.44 -6.83 -6.85
CA ILE A 42 -17.18 -6.42 -8.04
C ILE A 42 -16.43 -6.87 -9.31
N ALA A 43 -15.13 -6.61 -9.39
CA ALA A 43 -14.30 -7.00 -10.53
C ALA A 43 -14.34 -8.52 -10.75
N THR A 44 -14.23 -9.30 -9.67
CA THR A 44 -14.28 -10.77 -9.75
C THR A 44 -15.64 -11.28 -10.20
N LEU A 45 -16.74 -10.67 -9.73
CA LEU A 45 -18.10 -11.03 -10.14
C LEU A 45 -18.35 -10.70 -11.61
N ILE A 46 -17.90 -9.55 -12.08
CA ILE A 46 -18.03 -9.16 -13.49
C ILE A 46 -17.24 -10.12 -14.38
N THR A 47 -16.00 -10.42 -14.04
CA THR A 47 -15.14 -11.31 -14.81
C THR A 47 -15.70 -12.74 -14.84
N LYS A 48 -16.32 -13.20 -13.75
CA LYS A 48 -16.95 -14.52 -13.69
C LYS A 48 -18.23 -14.61 -14.51
N ASN A 49 -19.05 -13.56 -14.52
CA ASN A 49 -20.40 -13.58 -15.12
C ASN A 49 -20.37 -13.28 -16.64
N GLN A 50 -19.37 -12.54 -17.12
CA GLN A 50 -19.28 -12.13 -18.51
C GLN A 50 -18.26 -12.97 -19.29
N ARG A 51 -18.67 -14.18 -19.75
CA ARG A 51 -17.88 -15.01 -20.67
C ARG A 51 -17.56 -14.34 -22.01
N SER A 52 -18.32 -13.34 -22.40
CA SER A 52 -18.07 -12.57 -23.64
C SER A 52 -16.76 -11.78 -23.61
N ILE A 53 -16.26 -11.44 -22.43
CA ILE A 53 -14.99 -10.71 -22.25
C ILE A 53 -13.80 -11.65 -22.48
N SER A 54 -13.96 -12.95 -22.25
CA SER A 54 -12.92 -13.97 -22.42
C SER A 54 -12.48 -14.20 -23.88
N HIS A 55 -13.16 -13.58 -24.84
CA HIS A 55 -12.75 -13.64 -26.26
C HIS A 55 -11.56 -12.72 -26.61
N SER A 56 -11.22 -11.75 -25.74
CA SER A 56 -10.11 -10.84 -25.97
C SER A 56 -9.23 -10.69 -24.73
N SER A 57 -8.03 -11.25 -24.78
CA SER A 57 -7.04 -11.18 -23.70
C SER A 57 -6.66 -9.72 -23.34
N ILE A 58 -6.79 -8.80 -24.29
CA ILE A 58 -6.54 -7.37 -24.09
C ILE A 58 -7.64 -6.76 -23.23
N LEU A 59 -8.91 -7.09 -23.48
CA LEU A 59 -10.03 -6.61 -22.67
C LEU A 59 -9.97 -7.14 -21.24
N GLU A 60 -9.57 -8.41 -21.04
CA GLU A 60 -9.37 -8.98 -19.72
C GLU A 60 -8.32 -8.20 -18.92
N SER A 61 -7.17 -7.91 -19.54
CA SER A 61 -6.09 -7.16 -18.88
C SER A 61 -6.46 -5.69 -18.62
N ALA A 62 -7.16 -5.06 -19.56
CA ALA A 62 -7.64 -3.69 -19.40
C ALA A 62 -8.64 -3.58 -18.24
N LEU A 63 -9.58 -4.51 -18.11
CA LEU A 63 -10.51 -4.55 -16.97
C LEU A 63 -9.79 -4.72 -15.64
N PHE A 64 -8.82 -5.63 -15.57
CA PHE A 64 -8.04 -5.85 -14.37
C PHE A 64 -7.36 -4.56 -13.87
N ILE A 65 -6.68 -3.85 -14.77
CA ILE A 65 -6.01 -2.59 -14.45
C ILE A 65 -7.03 -1.49 -14.12
N SER A 66 -8.14 -1.42 -14.87
CA SER A 66 -9.17 -0.39 -14.68
C SER A 66 -9.80 -0.49 -13.28
N PHE A 67 -10.12 -1.69 -12.79
CA PHE A 67 -10.69 -1.84 -11.45
C PHE A 67 -9.72 -1.45 -10.35
N ALA A 68 -8.43 -1.75 -10.50
CA ALA A 68 -7.40 -1.28 -9.57
C ALA A 68 -7.31 0.25 -9.54
N MET A 69 -7.37 0.90 -10.72
CA MET A 69 -7.35 2.36 -10.85
C MET A 69 -8.63 3.02 -10.31
N ILE A 70 -9.81 2.45 -10.56
CA ILE A 70 -11.08 2.95 -10.01
C ILE A 70 -11.04 2.92 -8.49
N SER A 71 -10.56 1.85 -7.89
CA SER A 71 -10.39 1.73 -6.44
C SER A 71 -9.48 2.83 -5.88
N TYR A 72 -8.37 3.13 -6.57
CA TYR A 72 -7.45 4.21 -6.23
C TYR A 72 -8.16 5.56 -6.21
N PHE A 73 -8.80 5.94 -7.33
CA PHE A 73 -9.45 7.25 -7.46
C PHE A 73 -10.60 7.45 -6.48
N ILE A 74 -11.38 6.42 -6.20
CA ILE A 74 -12.49 6.51 -5.24
C ILE A 74 -11.96 6.64 -3.81
N ALA A 75 -10.91 5.93 -3.44
CA ALA A 75 -10.29 6.09 -2.14
C ALA A 75 -9.69 7.48 -1.96
N GLU A 76 -9.05 8.04 -2.99
CA GLU A 76 -8.52 9.40 -2.98
C GLU A 76 -9.64 10.45 -2.88
N PHE A 77 -10.72 10.27 -3.63
CA PHE A 77 -11.89 11.16 -3.58
C PHE A 77 -12.57 11.18 -2.20
N THR A 78 -12.53 10.07 -1.47
CA THR A 78 -13.08 9.97 -0.11
C THR A 78 -12.07 10.32 0.99
N GLU A 79 -10.94 10.96 0.63
CA GLU A 79 -9.86 11.37 1.54
C GLU A 79 -9.25 10.20 2.33
N ASN A 80 -9.34 8.98 1.80
CA ASN A 80 -8.74 7.78 2.37
C ASN A 80 -7.41 7.43 1.69
N SER A 81 -6.73 6.39 2.16
CA SER A 81 -5.46 5.96 1.57
C SER A 81 -5.67 5.22 0.25
N ALA A 82 -5.52 5.93 -0.87
CA ALA A 82 -5.64 5.39 -2.22
C ALA A 82 -4.66 4.24 -2.49
N ILE A 83 -3.44 4.33 -1.95
CA ILE A 83 -2.40 3.30 -2.11
C ILE A 83 -2.84 2.00 -1.43
N VAL A 84 -3.37 2.07 -0.21
CA VAL A 84 -3.84 0.89 0.54
C VAL A 84 -5.03 0.26 -0.18
N SER A 85 -5.99 1.06 -0.65
CA SER A 85 -7.15 0.58 -1.39
C SER A 85 -6.74 -0.15 -2.68
N MET A 86 -5.87 0.46 -3.50
CA MET A 86 -5.36 -0.16 -4.73
C MET A 86 -4.59 -1.45 -4.44
N LEU A 87 -3.78 -1.49 -3.39
CA LEU A 87 -3.02 -2.67 -2.98
C LEU A 87 -3.96 -3.82 -2.63
N VAL A 88 -4.98 -3.58 -1.79
CA VAL A 88 -5.95 -4.59 -1.40
C VAL A 88 -6.75 -5.08 -2.60
N THR A 89 -7.22 -4.18 -3.47
CA THR A 89 -7.90 -4.54 -4.72
C THR A 89 -7.01 -5.44 -5.59
N SER A 90 -5.75 -5.06 -5.78
CA SER A 90 -4.80 -5.82 -6.61
C SER A 90 -4.49 -7.20 -6.02
N MET A 91 -4.35 -7.32 -4.70
CA MET A 91 -4.21 -8.62 -4.04
C MET A 91 -5.44 -9.50 -4.25
N PHE A 92 -6.63 -8.93 -4.12
CA PHE A 92 -7.88 -9.65 -4.33
C PHE A 92 -8.04 -10.09 -5.80
N LEU A 93 -7.74 -9.22 -6.75
CA LEU A 93 -7.75 -9.51 -8.18
C LEU A 93 -6.74 -10.62 -8.52
N SER A 94 -5.54 -10.56 -7.98
CA SER A 94 -4.50 -11.57 -8.19
C SER A 94 -4.88 -12.94 -7.62
N HIS A 95 -5.62 -12.98 -6.52
CA HIS A 95 -5.99 -14.24 -5.89
C HIS A 95 -7.26 -14.86 -6.49
N TYR A 96 -8.28 -14.05 -6.79
CA TYR A 96 -9.59 -14.56 -7.24
C TYR A 96 -9.82 -14.37 -8.74
N THR A 97 -9.58 -13.18 -9.27
CA THR A 97 -9.87 -12.86 -10.67
C THR A 97 -8.90 -13.55 -11.62
N TYR A 98 -7.64 -13.71 -11.22
CA TYR A 98 -6.61 -14.36 -12.03
C TYR A 98 -6.99 -15.79 -12.43
N TYR A 99 -7.69 -16.52 -11.58
CA TYR A 99 -8.15 -17.88 -11.93
C TYR A 99 -9.26 -17.89 -12.97
N ASN A 100 -10.02 -16.82 -13.07
CA ASN A 100 -11.13 -16.70 -14.04
C ASN A 100 -10.67 -16.22 -15.43
N LEU A 101 -9.40 -15.77 -15.57
CA LEU A 101 -8.86 -15.30 -16.83
C LEU A 101 -8.51 -16.46 -17.78
N SER A 102 -8.57 -16.16 -19.08
CA SER A 102 -8.08 -17.06 -20.13
C SER A 102 -6.56 -17.31 -20.00
N PRO A 103 -6.04 -18.45 -20.50
CA PRO A 103 -4.60 -18.71 -20.47
C PRO A 103 -3.77 -17.62 -21.15
N GLN A 104 -4.28 -17.05 -22.24
CA GLN A 104 -3.64 -15.93 -22.93
C GLN A 104 -3.75 -14.62 -22.13
N GLY A 105 -4.89 -14.35 -21.49
CA GLY A 105 -5.10 -13.21 -20.64
C GLY A 105 -4.14 -13.18 -19.44
N LYS A 106 -3.84 -14.33 -18.85
CA LYS A 106 -2.86 -14.46 -17.75
C LYS A 106 -1.46 -14.01 -18.17
N VAL A 107 -1.03 -14.39 -19.37
CA VAL A 107 0.28 -13.97 -19.89
C VAL A 107 0.29 -12.47 -20.17
N VAL A 108 -0.75 -11.96 -20.82
CA VAL A 108 -0.86 -10.53 -21.16
C VAL A 108 -0.87 -9.67 -19.91
N ILE A 109 -1.67 -9.99 -18.89
CA ILE A 109 -1.73 -9.20 -17.65
C ILE A 109 -0.39 -9.22 -16.91
N THR A 110 0.27 -10.37 -16.83
CA THR A 110 1.55 -10.50 -16.15
C THR A 110 2.62 -9.63 -16.81
N VAL A 111 2.74 -9.72 -18.13
CA VAL A 111 3.71 -8.90 -18.90
C VAL A 111 3.37 -7.41 -18.76
N THR A 112 2.10 -7.04 -18.87
CA THR A 112 1.67 -5.63 -18.77
C THR A 112 1.99 -5.03 -17.40
N VAL A 113 1.64 -5.73 -16.31
CA VAL A 113 1.90 -5.25 -14.94
C VAL A 113 3.41 -5.17 -14.66
N GLN A 114 4.20 -6.14 -15.12
CA GLN A 114 5.66 -6.10 -15.01
C GLN A 114 6.25 -4.90 -15.77
N THR A 115 5.80 -4.68 -17.00
CA THR A 115 6.27 -3.55 -17.80
C THR A 115 5.92 -2.22 -17.14
N LEU A 116 4.69 -2.05 -16.65
CA LEU A 116 4.28 -0.85 -15.90
C LEU A 116 5.12 -0.67 -14.64
N GLY A 117 5.43 -1.76 -13.94
CA GLY A 117 6.30 -1.73 -12.76
C GLY A 117 7.70 -1.19 -13.09
N TYR A 118 8.35 -1.72 -14.12
CA TYR A 118 9.68 -1.25 -14.54
C TYR A 118 9.66 0.20 -15.01
N MET A 119 8.62 0.62 -15.74
CA MET A 119 8.46 2.01 -16.17
C MET A 119 8.27 2.95 -14.97
N ALA A 120 7.45 2.56 -13.99
CA ALA A 120 7.24 3.33 -12.78
C ALA A 120 8.53 3.44 -11.95
N GLU A 121 9.27 2.34 -11.81
CA GLU A 121 10.56 2.32 -11.11
C GLU A 121 11.56 3.26 -11.76
N ALA A 122 11.75 3.17 -13.08
CA ALA A 122 12.64 4.07 -13.82
C ALA A 122 12.24 5.54 -13.67
N THR A 123 10.92 5.84 -13.71
CA THR A 123 10.40 7.20 -13.53
C THR A 123 10.71 7.74 -12.13
N VAL A 124 10.48 6.93 -11.08
CA VAL A 124 10.75 7.32 -9.69
C VAL A 124 12.24 7.59 -9.49
N PHE A 125 13.13 6.71 -9.95
CA PHE A 125 14.57 6.94 -9.83
C PHE A 125 15.05 8.16 -10.63
N GLY A 126 14.51 8.37 -11.83
CA GLY A 126 14.78 9.58 -12.62
C GLY A 126 14.34 10.85 -11.89
N TYR A 127 13.14 10.86 -11.34
CA TYR A 127 12.61 11.98 -10.57
C TYR A 127 13.45 12.27 -9.31
N VAL A 128 13.78 11.25 -8.54
CA VAL A 128 14.64 11.37 -7.35
C VAL A 128 16.01 11.94 -7.73
N GLY A 129 16.59 11.49 -8.85
CA GLY A 129 17.85 12.02 -9.34
C GLY A 129 17.80 13.52 -9.66
N ILE A 130 16.76 13.97 -10.34
CA ILE A 130 16.55 15.40 -10.67
C ILE A 130 16.37 16.24 -9.41
N VAL A 131 15.46 15.81 -8.50
CA VAL A 131 15.21 16.53 -7.25
C VAL A 131 16.46 16.61 -6.37
N SER A 132 17.20 15.51 -6.27
CA SER A 132 18.47 15.48 -5.51
C SER A 132 19.48 16.47 -6.06
N ALA A 133 19.63 16.52 -7.38
CA ALA A 133 20.55 17.47 -8.03
C ALA A 133 20.16 18.93 -7.81
N GLN A 134 18.85 19.24 -7.80
CA GLN A 134 18.36 20.59 -7.51
C GLN A 134 18.54 20.97 -6.04
N THR A 135 18.24 20.06 -5.13
CA THR A 135 18.36 20.31 -3.68
C THR A 135 19.79 20.52 -3.23
N LEU A 136 20.74 19.74 -3.77
CA LEU A 136 22.17 19.90 -3.47
C LEU A 136 22.73 21.25 -3.89
N ARG A 137 22.12 21.94 -4.86
CA ARG A 137 22.56 23.28 -5.29
C ARG A 137 22.10 24.41 -4.36
N HIS A 138 21.00 24.21 -3.61
CA HIS A 138 20.34 25.29 -2.89
C HIS A 138 20.28 25.09 -1.36
N ALA A 139 20.53 23.88 -0.85
CA ALA A 139 20.48 23.60 0.56
C ALA A 139 21.88 23.36 1.17
N PRO A 140 22.15 23.85 2.40
CA PRO A 140 23.36 23.50 3.13
C PRO A 140 23.35 22.00 3.41
N PHE A 141 24.28 21.28 2.80
CA PHE A 141 24.40 19.83 2.93
C PHE A 141 24.97 19.47 4.32
N SER A 142 24.16 18.82 5.14
CA SER A 142 24.53 18.36 6.47
C SER A 142 24.76 16.85 6.48
N TRP A 143 26.02 16.43 6.51
CA TRP A 143 26.41 15.01 6.59
C TRP A 143 25.81 14.30 7.81
N GLN A 144 25.73 15.00 8.93
CA GLN A 144 25.17 14.45 10.18
C GLN A 144 23.71 14.03 10.00
N PHE A 145 22.90 14.85 9.31
CA PHE A 145 21.49 14.55 9.04
C PHE A 145 21.35 13.33 8.12
N VAL A 146 22.14 13.24 7.06
CA VAL A 146 22.10 12.11 6.13
C VAL A 146 22.48 10.80 6.83
N LEU A 147 23.55 10.81 7.63
CA LEU A 147 23.95 9.62 8.39
C LEU A 147 22.89 9.22 9.43
N ALA A 148 22.31 10.18 10.15
CA ALA A 148 21.25 9.90 11.10
C ALA A 148 20.03 9.24 10.42
N MET A 149 19.57 9.78 9.29
CA MET A 149 18.46 9.22 8.53
C MET A 149 18.77 7.83 7.99
N PHE A 150 19.99 7.60 7.52
CA PHE A 150 20.44 6.29 7.06
C PHE A 150 20.35 5.24 8.17
N PHE A 151 20.85 5.54 9.37
CA PHE A 151 20.76 4.62 10.50
C PHE A 151 19.31 4.40 10.96
N ILE A 152 18.48 5.45 10.98
CA ILE A 152 17.05 5.32 11.33
C ILE A 152 16.33 4.38 10.36
N VAL A 153 16.57 4.52 9.06
CA VAL A 153 15.95 3.63 8.05
C VAL A 153 16.39 2.19 8.22
N ILE A 154 17.68 1.94 8.45
CA ILE A 154 18.21 0.60 8.67
C ILE A 154 17.59 -0.02 9.93
N ILE A 155 17.63 0.68 11.05
CA ILE A 155 17.07 0.19 12.32
C ILE A 155 15.57 -0.06 12.18
N GLY A 156 14.83 0.83 11.50
CA GLY A 156 13.41 0.67 11.24
C GLY A 156 13.10 -0.57 10.39
N ARG A 157 13.90 -0.84 9.36
CA ARG A 157 13.77 -2.04 8.52
C ARG A 157 14.04 -3.31 9.30
N PHE A 158 15.14 -3.37 10.05
CA PHE A 158 15.43 -4.52 10.90
C PHE A 158 14.34 -4.71 11.95
N GLY A 159 13.91 -3.64 12.63
CA GLY A 159 12.83 -3.68 13.61
C GLY A 159 11.54 -4.24 13.02
N ALA A 160 11.12 -3.76 11.85
CA ALA A 160 9.91 -4.23 11.18
C ALA A 160 9.97 -5.73 10.86
N VAL A 161 11.10 -6.23 10.35
CA VAL A 161 11.28 -7.65 10.04
C VAL A 161 11.26 -8.51 11.30
N PHE A 162 12.00 -8.13 12.35
CA PHE A 162 12.04 -8.88 13.59
C PHE A 162 10.71 -8.88 14.33
N ILE A 163 9.99 -7.76 14.35
CA ILE A 163 8.66 -7.67 14.95
C ILE A 163 7.67 -8.55 14.18
N SER A 164 7.67 -8.48 12.85
CA SER A 164 6.80 -9.32 12.02
C SER A 164 7.08 -10.79 12.19
N TYR A 165 8.37 -11.18 12.22
CA TYR A 165 8.77 -12.56 12.47
C TYR A 165 8.38 -13.03 13.89
N GLY A 166 8.58 -12.19 14.89
CA GLY A 166 8.20 -12.49 16.27
C GLY A 166 6.69 -12.70 16.43
N LEU A 167 5.88 -11.82 15.84
CA LEU A 167 4.41 -11.95 15.81
C LEU A 167 3.97 -13.23 15.09
N PHE A 168 4.56 -13.53 13.95
CA PHE A 168 4.25 -14.76 13.21
C PHE A 168 4.65 -16.01 14.00
N SER A 169 5.82 -16.00 14.64
CA SER A 169 6.31 -17.09 15.49
C SER A 169 5.40 -17.33 16.70
N LEU A 170 4.88 -16.27 17.32
CA LEU A 170 3.93 -16.37 18.42
C LEU A 170 2.59 -16.97 17.98
N CYS A 171 2.09 -16.58 16.80
CA CYS A 171 0.86 -17.15 16.24
C CYS A 171 1.04 -18.61 15.81
N THR A 172 2.22 -18.98 15.30
CA THR A 172 2.49 -20.35 14.81
C THR A 172 2.83 -21.33 15.93
N LYS A 173 3.37 -20.86 17.07
CA LYS A 173 3.70 -21.71 18.21
C LYS A 173 2.49 -22.47 18.79
N ASN A 174 1.27 -22.05 18.44
CA ASN A 174 0.05 -22.74 18.85
C ASN A 174 -0.41 -23.85 17.86
N ASN A 175 0.31 -24.08 16.76
CA ASN A 175 -0.07 -25.02 15.69
C ASN A 175 1.05 -26.00 15.29
N ASP A 176 1.88 -26.44 16.24
CA ASP A 176 2.91 -27.48 16.01
C ASP A 176 2.31 -28.87 15.77
N LYS A 177 1.47 -29.00 14.74
CA LYS A 177 1.04 -30.29 14.16
C LYS A 177 0.74 -30.22 12.67
N LEU A 178 1.46 -29.43 11.89
CA LEU A 178 1.47 -29.60 10.44
C LEU A 178 2.77 -30.26 10.02
N SER A 179 2.75 -31.61 10.09
CA SER A 179 3.73 -32.50 9.48
C SER A 179 3.99 -32.08 8.04
N VAL A 180 5.23 -31.69 7.78
CA VAL A 180 5.78 -31.60 6.44
C VAL A 180 5.77 -33.02 5.85
N ARG A 181 4.93 -33.25 4.84
CA ARG A 181 5.03 -34.35 3.90
C ARG A 181 5.14 -33.81 2.52
#